data_cda591f5b097f15f04c6f664c7d3e4e3
#
_entry.id   cda591f5b097f15f04c6f664c7d3e4e3
#
_cell.length_a   1.000
_cell.length_b   1.000
_cell.length_c   1.000
_cell.angle_alpha   90.00
_cell.angle_beta   90.00
_cell.angle_gamma   90.00
#
_symmetry.space_group_name_H-M   'P 1'
#
loop_
_entity.id
_entity.type
_entity.pdbx_description
1 polymer ?
#
loop_
_entity_poly.entity_id
_entity_poly.type
_entity_poly.pdbx_seq_one_letter_code
_entity_poly.pdbx_strand_id
1 'polypeptide(L)'
;MSSITGVPVSNLTEAEASKLLRCEDVLHQRVVGQDEAVTKVARAIRRSRSPLKDPRRPGGSFIFLGPSGVGKTELAKSLAEFLFGSEDALITFDMSEFMEKHAVSKLVGAPPGYVGYDEGGELTKAVRRRPYSVILFDEIEKAHPDLFNVLLQILDEGRLTDGQGRHVDFSNTVIIMTSNIGARDIAQTSTLGFSALGAGGLSDKEITSRVMSELKKLFRPEFLNRVDEIVVFKSLTNEQLRGIVDLMIAELRERLITQGMSIELTDAARDIVAKEGADPVYGARPLRRAIQTLIEDPLSEELLQGGWTAGDIVKVRAKDGKLVFDKEKGPIPEPRRRESMARPSFRLDDAPSPSRLPGGAAGGGLAASGE
;
A
#
# COMPACT_ATOMS: atom_id res chain seq x y z
N MET A 1 9.50 25.56 -10.75
CA MET A 1 8.50 24.48 -10.56
C MET A 1 8.66 23.76 -9.22
N SER A 2 9.85 23.61 -8.67
CA SER A 2 10.10 23.04 -7.33
C SER A 2 9.39 23.81 -6.19
N SER A 3 9.16 25.12 -6.34
CA SER A 3 8.56 25.96 -5.30
C SER A 3 7.04 25.79 -5.11
N ILE A 4 6.35 25.10 -6.01
CA ILE A 4 4.88 24.93 -5.96
C ILE A 4 4.50 23.53 -5.45
N THR A 5 5.36 22.53 -5.64
CA THR A 5 5.07 21.13 -5.30
C THR A 5 5.85 20.61 -4.10
N GLY A 6 6.85 21.33 -3.61
CA GLY A 6 7.67 20.94 -2.45
C GLY A 6 8.54 19.69 -2.64
N VAL A 7 8.65 19.18 -3.88
CA VAL A 7 9.49 18.02 -4.20
C VAL A 7 10.64 18.46 -5.09
N PRO A 8 11.91 18.20 -4.69
CA PRO A 8 13.08 18.53 -5.49
C PRO A 8 13.06 17.76 -6.82
N VAL A 9 13.12 18.45 -7.94
CA VAL A 9 13.01 17.87 -9.29
C VAL A 9 14.31 17.27 -9.80
N SER A 10 15.40 17.40 -9.08
CA SER A 10 16.69 16.86 -9.52
C SER A 10 17.64 16.65 -8.35
N ASN A 11 18.08 15.45 -8.19
CA ASN A 11 19.00 14.87 -7.22
C ASN A 11 18.29 14.38 -5.95
N LEU A 12 18.26 13.06 -5.80
CA LEU A 12 18.02 12.39 -4.54
C LEU A 12 18.92 13.04 -3.49
N THR A 13 18.33 13.60 -2.44
CA THR A 13 19.09 14.03 -1.30
C THR A 13 19.77 12.81 -0.67
N GLU A 14 20.89 12.99 0.00
CA GLU A 14 21.59 11.89 0.69
C GLU A 14 20.68 11.17 1.70
N ALA A 15 19.77 11.89 2.33
CA ALA A 15 18.74 11.36 3.21
C ALA A 15 17.69 10.49 2.49
N GLU A 16 17.27 10.90 1.29
CA GLU A 16 16.32 10.10 0.47
C GLU A 16 16.98 8.84 -0.07
N ALA A 17 18.24 8.92 -0.50
CA ALA A 17 19.00 7.74 -0.93
C ALA A 17 19.13 6.73 0.21
N SER A 18 19.49 7.19 1.41
CA SER A 18 19.58 6.35 2.62
C SER A 18 18.24 5.73 3.00
N LYS A 19 17.13 6.49 2.87
CA LYS A 19 15.78 5.98 3.09
C LYS A 19 15.44 4.87 2.10
N LEU A 20 15.72 5.06 0.81
CA LEU A 20 15.43 4.06 -0.23
C LEU A 20 16.25 2.76 -0.07
N LEU A 21 17.47 2.85 0.48
CA LEU A 21 18.28 1.66 0.79
C LEU A 21 17.70 0.83 1.93
N ARG A 22 16.95 1.45 2.86
CA ARG A 22 16.27 0.78 3.98
C ARG A 22 14.82 0.38 3.66
N CYS A 23 14.42 0.43 2.40
CA CYS A 23 13.05 0.17 1.97
C CYS A 23 12.56 -1.21 2.43
N GLU A 24 13.35 -2.26 2.23
CA GLU A 24 13.00 -3.63 2.63
C GLU A 24 12.74 -3.71 4.14
N ASP A 25 13.63 -3.15 4.96
CA ASP A 25 13.51 -3.19 6.42
C ASP A 25 12.24 -2.51 6.92
N VAL A 26 11.89 -1.37 6.30
CA VAL A 26 10.67 -0.63 6.65
C VAL A 26 9.41 -1.39 6.24
N LEU A 27 9.41 -1.98 5.05
CA LEU A 27 8.26 -2.76 4.58
C LEU A 27 8.05 -4.03 5.43
N HIS A 28 9.13 -4.68 5.88
CA HIS A 28 9.06 -5.85 6.76
C HIS A 28 8.55 -5.54 8.18
N GLN A 29 8.56 -4.30 8.62
CA GLN A 29 7.93 -3.93 9.90
C GLN A 29 6.41 -4.18 9.91
N ARG A 30 5.78 -4.19 8.74
CA ARG A 30 4.33 -4.36 8.59
C ARG A 30 3.94 -5.62 7.80
N VAL A 31 4.81 -6.08 6.91
CA VAL A 31 4.56 -7.25 6.05
C VAL A 31 5.40 -8.42 6.55
N VAL A 32 4.73 -9.38 7.15
CA VAL A 32 5.38 -10.59 7.68
C VAL A 32 5.59 -11.60 6.57
N GLY A 33 6.80 -12.12 6.47
CA GLY A 33 7.18 -13.01 5.38
C GLY A 33 7.22 -12.25 4.05
N GLN A 34 6.95 -12.95 2.93
CA GLN A 34 6.92 -12.36 1.58
C GLN A 34 8.23 -11.69 1.15
N ASP A 35 9.38 -12.20 1.62
CA ASP A 35 10.71 -11.60 1.42
C ASP A 35 11.01 -11.36 -0.05
N GLU A 36 10.68 -12.31 -0.92
CA GLU A 36 10.86 -12.18 -2.37
C GLU A 36 10.00 -11.04 -2.96
N ALA A 37 8.75 -10.93 -2.49
CA ALA A 37 7.84 -9.89 -2.94
C ALA A 37 8.33 -8.50 -2.51
N VAL A 38 8.71 -8.34 -1.25
CA VAL A 38 9.25 -7.10 -0.69
C VAL A 38 10.53 -6.69 -1.42
N THR A 39 11.46 -7.63 -1.64
CA THR A 39 12.71 -7.37 -2.36
C THR A 39 12.47 -6.91 -3.80
N LYS A 40 11.56 -7.56 -4.53
CA LYS A 40 11.22 -7.16 -5.92
C LYS A 40 10.63 -5.76 -5.96
N VAL A 41 9.68 -5.45 -5.08
CA VAL A 41 9.06 -4.13 -5.00
C VAL A 41 10.10 -3.07 -4.65
N ALA A 42 10.89 -3.28 -3.61
CA ALA A 42 11.92 -2.33 -3.19
C ALA A 42 12.96 -2.06 -4.29
N ARG A 43 13.38 -3.10 -5.01
CA ARG A 43 14.29 -2.97 -6.15
C ARG A 43 13.69 -2.13 -7.28
N ALA A 44 12.43 -2.38 -7.63
CA ALA A 44 11.74 -1.62 -8.67
C ALA A 44 11.54 -0.16 -8.26
N ILE A 45 11.19 0.11 -7.00
CA ILE A 45 11.07 1.47 -6.47
C ILE A 45 12.42 2.19 -6.49
N ARG A 46 13.52 1.55 -6.08
CA ARG A 46 14.87 2.14 -6.19
C ARG A 46 15.21 2.49 -7.64
N ARG A 47 14.92 1.58 -8.58
CA ARG A 47 15.14 1.81 -10.02
C ARG A 47 14.33 3.01 -10.51
N SER A 48 13.06 3.10 -10.12
CA SER A 48 12.16 4.18 -10.55
C SER A 48 12.50 5.55 -9.94
N ARG A 49 13.20 5.59 -8.82
CA ARG A 49 13.66 6.83 -8.17
C ARG A 49 15.09 7.23 -8.57
N SER A 50 15.78 6.38 -9.34
CA SER A 50 17.10 6.71 -9.86
C SER A 50 17.02 7.67 -11.07
N PRO A 51 18.11 8.39 -11.38
CA PRO A 51 18.18 9.23 -12.59
C PRO A 51 17.99 8.49 -13.92
N LEU A 52 17.97 7.16 -13.90
CA LEU A 52 17.81 6.29 -15.06
C LEU A 52 16.34 6.06 -15.46
N LYS A 53 15.40 6.56 -14.67
CA LYS A 53 13.96 6.42 -14.96
C LYS A 53 13.56 7.22 -16.19
N ASP A 54 12.69 6.65 -17.04
CA ASP A 54 11.95 7.43 -18.03
C ASP A 54 10.96 8.38 -17.31
N PRO A 55 11.13 9.71 -17.43
CA PRO A 55 10.33 10.67 -16.68
C PRO A 55 8.84 10.65 -17.05
N ARG A 56 8.49 10.06 -18.20
CA ARG A 56 7.10 9.96 -18.66
C ARG A 56 6.34 8.82 -18.01
N ARG A 57 7.01 7.77 -17.50
CA ARG A 57 6.35 6.59 -16.93
C ARG A 57 6.02 6.79 -15.45
N PRO A 58 4.99 6.08 -14.91
CA PRO A 58 4.69 6.08 -13.48
C PRO A 58 5.91 5.77 -12.59
N GLY A 59 5.82 6.11 -11.32
CA GLY A 59 6.85 5.85 -10.30
C GLY A 59 7.09 4.37 -9.98
N GLY A 60 6.36 3.48 -10.63
CA GLY A 60 6.42 2.04 -10.54
C GLY A 60 5.08 1.43 -10.91
N SER A 61 5.10 0.24 -11.50
CA SER A 61 3.91 -0.50 -11.88
C SER A 61 4.06 -1.98 -11.53
N PHE A 62 3.07 -2.52 -10.80
CA PHE A 62 3.14 -3.84 -10.19
C PHE A 62 1.87 -4.64 -10.43
N ILE A 63 2.00 -5.96 -10.65
CA ILE A 63 0.91 -6.91 -10.49
C ILE A 63 1.23 -7.81 -9.31
N PHE A 64 0.38 -7.81 -8.28
CA PHE A 64 0.48 -8.65 -7.09
C PHE A 64 -0.44 -9.86 -7.24
N LEU A 65 0.13 -11.04 -7.34
CA LEU A 65 -0.57 -12.32 -7.53
C LEU A 65 -0.51 -13.15 -6.27
N GLY A 66 -1.58 -13.86 -5.96
CA GLY A 66 -1.58 -14.80 -4.84
C GLY A 66 -2.91 -14.89 -4.12
N PRO A 67 -3.02 -15.80 -3.13
CA PRO A 67 -4.23 -16.03 -2.35
C PRO A 67 -4.73 -14.76 -1.64
N SER A 68 -5.99 -14.81 -1.19
CA SER A 68 -6.52 -13.74 -0.34
C SER A 68 -5.81 -13.74 1.03
N GLY A 69 -5.69 -12.57 1.66
CA GLY A 69 -5.17 -12.44 3.02
C GLY A 69 -3.69 -12.73 3.22
N VAL A 70 -2.86 -12.74 2.17
CA VAL A 70 -1.39 -12.97 2.26
C VAL A 70 -0.56 -11.70 2.39
N GLY A 71 -1.21 -10.50 2.42
CA GLY A 71 -0.52 -9.23 2.62
C GLY A 71 -0.41 -8.33 1.40
N LYS A 72 -1.07 -8.61 0.25
CA LYS A 72 -1.02 -7.79 -0.97
C LYS A 72 -1.40 -6.33 -0.71
N THR A 73 -2.57 -6.11 -0.12
CA THR A 73 -3.07 -4.77 0.23
C THR A 73 -2.24 -4.11 1.34
N GLU A 74 -1.73 -4.90 2.28
CA GLU A 74 -0.88 -4.38 3.35
C GLU A 74 0.47 -3.87 2.82
N LEU A 75 1.07 -4.58 1.85
CA LEU A 75 2.27 -4.10 1.18
C LEU A 75 2.00 -2.79 0.41
N ALA A 76 0.83 -2.64 -0.23
CA ALA A 76 0.45 -1.39 -0.90
C ALA A 76 0.31 -0.22 0.08
N LYS A 77 -0.31 -0.43 1.27
CA LYS A 77 -0.41 0.57 2.34
C LYS A 77 0.96 0.95 2.88
N SER A 78 1.77 -0.05 3.20
CA SER A 78 3.14 0.16 3.70
C SER A 78 4.00 0.94 2.71
N LEU A 79 3.84 0.66 1.41
CA LEU A 79 4.52 1.39 0.35
C LEU A 79 4.04 2.85 0.24
N ALA A 80 2.74 3.11 0.39
CA ALA A 80 2.18 4.46 0.39
C ALA A 80 2.74 5.29 1.57
N GLU A 81 2.76 4.72 2.76
CA GLU A 81 3.35 5.34 3.94
C GLU A 81 4.85 5.59 3.76
N PHE A 82 5.58 4.60 3.26
CA PHE A 82 7.02 4.72 3.02
C PHE A 82 7.35 5.83 2.02
N LEU A 83 6.65 5.88 0.88
CA LEU A 83 6.96 6.83 -0.20
C LEU A 83 6.45 8.24 0.09
N PHE A 84 5.25 8.36 0.65
CA PHE A 84 4.50 9.61 0.74
C PHE A 84 4.18 10.05 2.16
N GLY A 85 4.60 9.27 3.16
CA GLY A 85 4.51 9.63 4.59
C GLY A 85 3.13 9.44 5.22
N SER A 86 2.16 8.85 4.51
CA SER A 86 0.83 8.55 5.05
C SER A 86 0.19 7.38 4.29
N GLU A 87 -0.52 6.51 5.00
CA GLU A 87 -1.38 5.49 4.39
C GLU A 87 -2.51 6.10 3.55
N ASP A 88 -2.94 7.32 3.88
CA ASP A 88 -3.97 8.06 3.12
C ASP A 88 -3.53 8.39 1.69
N ALA A 89 -2.24 8.26 1.39
CA ALA A 89 -1.75 8.36 0.02
C ALA A 89 -2.08 7.12 -0.84
N LEU A 90 -2.67 6.07 -0.25
CA LEU A 90 -3.23 4.95 -1.00
C LEU A 90 -4.65 5.31 -1.49
N ILE A 91 -4.87 5.18 -2.79
CA ILE A 91 -6.17 5.33 -3.45
C ILE A 91 -6.55 3.95 -3.98
N THR A 92 -7.67 3.40 -3.51
CA THR A 92 -8.10 2.05 -3.87
C THR A 92 -9.35 2.09 -4.74
N PHE A 93 -9.33 1.29 -5.80
CA PHE A 93 -10.47 1.01 -6.67
C PHE A 93 -10.71 -0.49 -6.69
N ASP A 94 -11.91 -0.92 -6.29
CA ASP A 94 -12.36 -2.30 -6.41
C ASP A 94 -12.88 -2.55 -7.83
N MET A 95 -12.21 -3.42 -8.57
CA MET A 95 -12.54 -3.68 -9.96
C MET A 95 -13.83 -4.48 -10.15
N SER A 96 -14.39 -5.04 -9.08
CA SER A 96 -15.72 -5.62 -9.12
C SER A 96 -16.83 -4.59 -9.40
N GLU A 97 -16.59 -3.31 -9.11
CA GLU A 97 -17.50 -2.21 -9.44
C GLU A 97 -17.39 -1.75 -10.90
N PHE A 98 -16.34 -2.18 -11.61
CA PHE A 98 -16.00 -1.76 -12.97
C PHE A 98 -16.04 -2.92 -13.99
N MET A 99 -16.97 -3.86 -13.79
CA MET A 99 -17.15 -5.02 -14.66
C MET A 99 -17.86 -4.67 -15.98
N GLU A 100 -18.64 -3.59 -15.99
CA GLU A 100 -19.43 -3.17 -17.15
C GLU A 100 -18.77 -2.01 -17.91
N LYS A 101 -19.00 -1.95 -19.21
CA LYS A 101 -18.40 -0.95 -20.10
C LYS A 101 -18.66 0.49 -19.66
N HIS A 102 -19.87 0.80 -19.21
CA HIS A 102 -20.22 2.14 -18.75
C HIS A 102 -19.52 2.51 -17.43
N ALA A 103 -19.14 1.52 -16.62
CA ALA A 103 -18.41 1.77 -15.40
C ALA A 103 -16.97 2.28 -15.66
N VAL A 104 -16.34 1.90 -16.77
CA VAL A 104 -15.04 2.45 -17.18
C VAL A 104 -15.13 3.97 -17.39
N SER A 105 -16.24 4.45 -17.92
CA SER A 105 -16.48 5.90 -18.08
C SER A 105 -16.57 6.64 -16.74
N LYS A 106 -16.98 5.97 -15.66
CA LYS A 106 -16.92 6.57 -14.31
C LYS A 106 -15.48 6.81 -13.83
N LEU A 107 -14.53 5.94 -14.21
CA LEU A 107 -13.12 6.11 -13.84
C LEU A 107 -12.46 7.27 -14.57
N VAL A 108 -12.67 7.37 -15.88
CA VAL A 108 -11.98 8.33 -16.75
C VAL A 108 -12.77 9.63 -16.89
N GLY A 109 -14.07 9.56 -16.83
CA GLY A 109 -15.03 10.62 -17.10
C GLY A 109 -15.86 10.33 -18.36
N ALA A 110 -17.12 10.70 -18.33
CA ALA A 110 -18.04 10.53 -19.45
C ALA A 110 -17.69 11.51 -20.59
N PRO A 111 -17.84 11.11 -21.88
CA PRO A 111 -17.67 12.01 -23.01
C PRO A 111 -18.77 13.09 -23.02
N PRO A 112 -18.57 14.21 -23.76
CA PRO A 112 -19.58 15.26 -23.90
C PRO A 112 -20.94 14.72 -24.35
N GLY A 113 -22.00 15.16 -23.69
CA GLY A 113 -23.38 14.77 -24.00
C GLY A 113 -23.89 13.52 -23.27
N TYR A 114 -23.07 12.86 -22.45
CA TYR A 114 -23.48 11.73 -21.61
C TYR A 114 -23.71 12.17 -20.15
N VAL A 115 -24.59 11.43 -19.45
CA VAL A 115 -24.86 11.64 -18.03
C VAL A 115 -23.56 11.44 -17.22
N GLY A 116 -23.22 12.41 -16.33
CA GLY A 116 -22.00 12.37 -15.53
C GLY A 116 -20.81 13.11 -16.16
N TYR A 117 -20.97 13.78 -17.31
CA TYR A 117 -19.90 14.58 -17.94
C TYR A 117 -19.32 15.66 -16.99
N ASP A 118 -20.18 16.38 -16.27
CA ASP A 118 -19.77 17.45 -15.36
C ASP A 118 -19.07 16.93 -14.10
N GLU A 119 -19.35 15.69 -13.72
CA GLU A 119 -18.75 15.10 -12.53
C GLU A 119 -17.27 14.74 -12.74
N GLY A 120 -16.82 14.48 -13.99
CA GLY A 120 -15.47 13.97 -14.32
C GLY A 120 -15.19 12.60 -13.76
N GLY A 121 -14.07 11.96 -14.13
CA GLY A 121 -13.74 10.60 -13.71
C GLY A 121 -13.23 10.49 -12.27
N GLU A 122 -13.57 9.41 -11.59
CA GLU A 122 -13.13 9.15 -10.22
C GLU A 122 -11.62 9.01 -10.10
N LEU A 123 -10.98 8.25 -11.00
CA LEU A 123 -9.53 8.07 -11.05
C LEU A 123 -8.83 9.40 -11.37
N THR A 124 -9.30 10.10 -12.39
CA THR A 124 -8.69 11.36 -12.83
C THR A 124 -8.84 12.48 -11.79
N LYS A 125 -9.96 12.53 -11.08
CA LYS A 125 -10.16 13.46 -9.95
C LYS A 125 -9.24 13.12 -8.77
N ALA A 126 -9.16 11.83 -8.41
CA ALA A 126 -8.35 11.38 -7.28
C ALA A 126 -6.87 11.73 -7.49
N VAL A 127 -6.33 11.46 -8.68
CA VAL A 127 -4.93 11.74 -9.00
C VAL A 127 -4.65 13.24 -9.08
N ARG A 128 -5.56 14.05 -9.64
CA ARG A 128 -5.40 15.51 -9.64
C ARG A 128 -5.37 16.11 -8.23
N ARG A 129 -6.13 15.52 -7.29
CA ARG A 129 -6.12 15.94 -5.88
C ARG A 129 -4.88 15.47 -5.14
N ARG A 130 -4.37 14.27 -5.48
CA ARG A 130 -3.23 13.62 -4.83
C ARG A 130 -2.27 13.07 -5.88
N PRO A 131 -1.47 13.92 -6.54
CA PRO A 131 -0.57 13.49 -7.60
C PRO A 131 0.56 12.58 -7.10
N TYR A 132 0.87 12.63 -5.81
CA TYR A 132 1.82 11.75 -5.12
C TYR A 132 1.03 10.70 -4.35
N SER A 133 0.73 9.56 -4.98
CA SER A 133 -0.10 8.52 -4.41
C SER A 133 0.27 7.14 -4.94
N VAL A 134 -0.12 6.12 -4.19
CA VAL A 134 -0.19 4.73 -4.65
C VAL A 134 -1.62 4.47 -5.09
N ILE A 135 -1.81 4.00 -6.31
CA ILE A 135 -3.12 3.65 -6.86
C ILE A 135 -3.22 2.13 -6.88
N LEU A 136 -4.18 1.59 -6.15
CA LEU A 136 -4.44 0.16 -6.06
C LEU A 136 -5.71 -0.18 -6.84
N PHE A 137 -5.57 -0.98 -7.87
CA PHE A 137 -6.67 -1.65 -8.57
C PHE A 137 -6.81 -3.05 -8.00
N ASP A 138 -7.80 -3.25 -7.13
CA ASP A 138 -8.02 -4.55 -6.48
C ASP A 138 -8.86 -5.46 -7.36
N GLU A 139 -8.51 -6.75 -7.43
CA GLU A 139 -9.17 -7.79 -8.25
C GLU A 139 -9.25 -7.42 -9.75
N ILE A 140 -8.10 -7.04 -10.33
CA ILE A 140 -7.99 -6.54 -11.71
C ILE A 140 -8.59 -7.49 -12.76
N GLU A 141 -8.62 -8.80 -12.50
CA GLU A 141 -9.24 -9.80 -13.37
C GLU A 141 -10.74 -9.64 -13.56
N LYS A 142 -11.41 -8.91 -12.67
CA LYS A 142 -12.85 -8.62 -12.76
C LYS A 142 -13.19 -7.42 -13.63
N ALA A 143 -12.20 -6.59 -13.94
CA ALA A 143 -12.39 -5.36 -14.70
C ALA A 143 -12.86 -5.62 -16.13
N HIS A 144 -13.66 -4.69 -16.65
CA HIS A 144 -14.02 -4.71 -18.08
C HIS A 144 -12.76 -4.57 -18.95
N PRO A 145 -12.64 -5.28 -20.09
CA PRO A 145 -11.47 -5.24 -20.96
C PRO A 145 -11.04 -3.83 -21.41
N ASP A 146 -11.96 -2.89 -21.56
CA ASP A 146 -11.65 -1.51 -21.96
C ASP A 146 -10.79 -0.78 -20.92
N LEU A 147 -10.81 -1.20 -19.64
CA LEU A 147 -9.94 -0.64 -18.62
C LEU A 147 -8.45 -0.87 -18.93
N PHE A 148 -8.11 -2.01 -19.53
CA PHE A 148 -6.72 -2.30 -19.87
C PHE A 148 -6.15 -1.33 -20.91
N ASN A 149 -7.00 -0.79 -21.79
CA ASN A 149 -6.57 0.25 -22.74
C ASN A 149 -6.26 1.57 -21.99
N VAL A 150 -7.04 1.90 -20.97
CA VAL A 150 -6.78 3.07 -20.11
C VAL A 150 -5.49 2.87 -19.32
N LEU A 151 -5.28 1.69 -18.74
CA LEU A 151 -4.05 1.38 -18.00
C LEU A 151 -2.83 1.37 -18.92
N LEU A 152 -2.93 0.86 -20.15
CA LEU A 152 -1.85 0.92 -21.14
C LEU A 152 -1.41 2.36 -21.41
N GLN A 153 -2.36 3.28 -21.58
CA GLN A 153 -2.04 4.70 -21.79
C GLN A 153 -1.29 5.26 -20.56
N ILE A 154 -1.73 4.94 -19.35
CA ILE A 154 -1.06 5.39 -18.11
C ILE A 154 0.35 4.80 -18.02
N LEU A 155 0.52 3.50 -18.29
CA LEU A 155 1.81 2.80 -18.16
C LEU A 155 2.84 3.24 -19.21
N ASP A 156 2.39 3.61 -20.41
CA ASP A 156 3.27 4.04 -21.50
C ASP A 156 3.59 5.54 -21.47
N GLU A 157 2.56 6.36 -21.32
CA GLU A 157 2.68 7.82 -21.44
C GLU A 157 2.73 8.53 -20.08
N GLY A 158 2.45 7.82 -18.96
CA GLY A 158 2.32 8.40 -17.63
C GLY A 158 1.26 9.47 -17.52
N ARG A 159 0.31 9.50 -18.43
CA ARG A 159 -0.79 10.49 -18.45
C ARG A 159 -2.07 9.84 -18.97
N LEU A 160 -3.18 10.42 -18.57
CA LEU A 160 -4.50 10.03 -19.04
C LEU A 160 -5.28 11.29 -19.41
N THR A 161 -5.98 11.26 -20.56
CA THR A 161 -6.90 12.33 -20.95
C THR A 161 -8.28 12.01 -20.41
N ASP A 162 -8.84 12.90 -19.59
CA ASP A 162 -10.18 12.73 -19.04
C ASP A 162 -11.29 13.02 -20.08
N GLY A 163 -12.54 12.70 -19.74
CA GLY A 163 -13.69 12.93 -20.61
C GLY A 163 -13.91 14.40 -21.01
N GLN A 164 -13.28 15.35 -20.31
CA GLN A 164 -13.31 16.79 -20.60
C GLN A 164 -12.10 17.27 -21.42
N GLY A 165 -11.25 16.35 -21.90
CA GLY A 165 -10.07 16.66 -22.69
C GLY A 165 -8.86 17.14 -21.87
N ARG A 166 -8.89 17.07 -20.53
CA ARG A 166 -7.78 17.51 -19.69
C ARG A 166 -6.79 16.38 -19.48
N HIS A 167 -5.52 16.69 -19.53
CA HIS A 167 -4.45 15.74 -19.24
C HIS A 167 -4.21 15.63 -17.73
N VAL A 168 -4.20 14.40 -17.22
CA VAL A 168 -3.88 14.06 -15.83
C VAL A 168 -2.55 13.33 -15.81
N ASP A 169 -1.61 13.84 -15.03
CA ASP A 169 -0.25 13.30 -14.92
C ASP A 169 -0.17 12.20 -13.84
N PHE A 170 0.32 11.02 -14.22
CA PHE A 170 0.54 9.85 -13.37
C PHE A 170 2.02 9.56 -13.13
N SER A 171 2.95 10.39 -13.61
CA SER A 171 4.40 10.16 -13.52
C SER A 171 4.91 10.04 -12.08
N ASN A 172 4.20 10.65 -11.12
CA ASN A 172 4.53 10.62 -9.70
C ASN A 172 3.71 9.60 -8.90
N THR A 173 2.85 8.83 -9.57
CA THR A 173 2.06 7.76 -8.93
C THR A 173 2.77 6.43 -9.02
N VAL A 174 2.43 5.52 -8.11
CA VAL A 174 2.78 4.10 -8.19
C VAL A 174 1.50 3.31 -8.47
N ILE A 175 1.50 2.47 -9.49
CA ILE A 175 0.35 1.67 -9.89
C ILE A 175 0.51 0.25 -9.37
N ILE A 176 -0.46 -0.22 -8.60
CA ILE A 176 -0.51 -1.60 -8.10
C ILE A 176 -1.83 -2.22 -8.54
N MET A 177 -1.75 -3.38 -9.13
CA MET A 177 -2.89 -4.21 -9.51
C MET A 177 -2.83 -5.50 -8.71
N THR A 178 -3.88 -5.88 -8.00
CA THR A 178 -3.93 -7.18 -7.31
C THR A 178 -4.77 -8.16 -8.09
N SER A 179 -4.43 -9.43 -7.98
CA SER A 179 -5.22 -10.51 -8.54
C SER A 179 -5.12 -11.78 -7.68
N ASN A 180 -6.21 -12.54 -7.66
CA ASN A 180 -6.29 -13.84 -7.01
C ASN A 180 -6.05 -15.00 -7.98
N ILE A 181 -5.61 -14.71 -9.20
CA ILE A 181 -5.26 -15.72 -10.21
C ILE A 181 -4.13 -16.60 -9.67
N GLY A 182 -4.26 -17.92 -9.90
CA GLY A 182 -3.29 -18.90 -9.40
C GLY A 182 -3.38 -19.18 -7.89
N ALA A 183 -4.31 -18.56 -7.18
CA ALA A 183 -4.49 -18.76 -5.74
C ALA A 183 -4.68 -20.24 -5.36
N ARG A 184 -5.41 -21.02 -6.17
CA ARG A 184 -5.65 -22.45 -5.94
C ARG A 184 -4.35 -23.26 -6.07
N ASP A 185 -3.53 -22.97 -7.07
CA ASP A 185 -2.24 -23.66 -7.29
C ASP A 185 -1.26 -23.36 -6.16
N ILE A 186 -1.22 -22.12 -5.69
CA ILE A 186 -0.39 -21.69 -4.56
C ILE A 186 -0.87 -22.33 -3.25
N ALA A 187 -2.18 -22.40 -3.00
CA ALA A 187 -2.74 -22.96 -1.78
C ALA A 187 -2.57 -24.50 -1.69
N GLN A 188 -2.73 -25.22 -2.79
CA GLN A 188 -2.56 -26.68 -2.83
C GLN A 188 -1.16 -27.12 -2.44
N THR A 189 -0.15 -26.32 -2.74
CA THR A 189 1.23 -26.65 -2.41
C THR A 189 1.51 -26.53 -0.91
N SER A 190 0.88 -25.61 -0.21
CA SER A 190 1.01 -25.47 1.26
C SER A 190 0.33 -26.62 2.00
N THR A 191 -0.74 -27.17 1.47
CA THR A 191 -1.46 -28.31 2.08
C THR A 191 -0.70 -29.63 1.94
N LEU A 192 0.04 -29.80 0.83
CA LEU A 192 0.88 -31.00 0.57
C LEU A 192 2.17 -30.99 1.36
N GLY A 193 2.68 -29.84 1.81
CA GLY A 193 3.87 -29.71 2.64
C GLY A 193 3.72 -30.29 4.06
N PHE A 194 2.50 -30.56 4.53
CA PHE A 194 2.21 -31.19 5.82
C PHE A 194 2.00 -32.70 5.76
N SER A 195 1.95 -33.31 4.58
CA SER A 195 1.74 -34.75 4.42
C SER A 195 2.85 -35.35 3.57
N ALA A 196 3.71 -36.11 4.25
CA ALA A 196 4.62 -37.08 3.67
C ALA A 196 5.96 -36.55 3.08
N LEU A 197 7.01 -36.87 3.77
CA LEU A 197 8.27 -37.31 3.22
C LEU A 197 8.01 -38.31 2.07
N GLY A 198 8.00 -37.85 0.80
CA GLY A 198 8.07 -38.77 -0.31
C GLY A 198 7.20 -38.55 -1.56
N ALA A 199 6.43 -37.50 -1.70
CA ALA A 199 5.69 -37.29 -2.96
C ALA A 199 5.76 -35.80 -3.38
N GLY A 200 6.50 -35.54 -4.46
CA GLY A 200 6.73 -34.35 -5.22
C GLY A 200 5.75 -33.18 -5.10
N GLY A 201 5.89 -32.38 -4.07
CA GLY A 201 5.29 -31.06 -4.03
C GLY A 201 5.91 -30.19 -5.12
N LEU A 202 5.10 -29.36 -5.79
CA LEU A 202 5.59 -28.44 -6.82
C LEU A 202 6.64 -27.50 -6.23
N SER A 203 7.74 -27.32 -6.90
CA SER A 203 8.75 -26.34 -6.52
C SER A 203 8.19 -24.90 -6.68
N ASP A 204 8.73 -23.94 -5.94
CA ASP A 204 8.38 -22.51 -6.07
C ASP A 204 8.47 -22.01 -7.51
N LYS A 205 9.40 -22.56 -8.30
CA LYS A 205 9.56 -22.25 -9.73
C LYS A 205 8.41 -22.78 -10.58
N GLU A 206 7.92 -23.99 -10.28
CA GLU A 206 6.78 -24.58 -10.99
C GLU A 206 5.47 -23.85 -10.66
N ILE A 207 5.28 -23.45 -9.40
CA ILE A 207 4.14 -22.63 -8.99
C ILE A 207 4.16 -21.30 -9.74
N THR A 208 5.30 -20.60 -9.70
CA THR A 208 5.46 -19.32 -10.40
C THR A 208 5.20 -19.48 -11.89
N SER A 209 5.69 -20.56 -12.52
CA SER A 209 5.48 -20.84 -13.93
C SER A 209 4.00 -21.06 -14.27
N ARG A 210 3.26 -21.80 -13.44
CA ARG A 210 1.81 -22.02 -13.62
C ARG A 210 1.02 -20.73 -13.48
N VAL A 211 1.27 -19.98 -12.40
CA VAL A 211 0.62 -18.68 -12.16
C VAL A 211 0.88 -17.73 -13.33
N MET A 212 2.11 -17.67 -13.84
CA MET A 212 2.47 -16.87 -15.00
C MET A 212 1.77 -17.36 -16.29
N SER A 213 1.57 -18.67 -16.43
CA SER A 213 0.80 -19.22 -17.56
C SER A 213 -0.67 -18.79 -17.52
N GLU A 214 -1.31 -18.86 -16.35
CA GLU A 214 -2.69 -18.41 -16.17
C GLU A 214 -2.83 -16.89 -16.39
N LEU A 215 -1.85 -16.11 -15.90
CA LEU A 215 -1.82 -14.68 -16.12
C LEU A 215 -1.77 -14.32 -17.63
N LYS A 216 -0.94 -15.03 -18.40
CA LYS A 216 -0.81 -14.84 -19.86
C LYS A 216 -2.06 -15.22 -20.65
N LYS A 217 -2.93 -16.06 -20.10
CA LYS A 217 -4.22 -16.37 -20.75
C LYS A 217 -5.24 -15.25 -20.59
N LEU A 218 -5.18 -14.50 -19.48
CA LEU A 218 -6.14 -13.45 -19.13
C LEU A 218 -5.71 -12.07 -19.61
N PHE A 219 -4.42 -11.79 -19.58
CA PHE A 219 -3.88 -10.49 -19.96
C PHE A 219 -3.11 -10.56 -21.26
N ARG A 220 -3.32 -9.58 -22.11
CA ARG A 220 -2.58 -9.46 -23.37
C ARG A 220 -1.08 -9.33 -23.10
N PRO A 221 -0.21 -9.98 -23.88
CA PRO A 221 1.24 -9.87 -23.72
C PRO A 221 1.74 -8.40 -23.75
N GLU A 222 1.11 -7.58 -24.57
CA GLU A 222 1.38 -6.15 -24.66
C GLU A 222 1.25 -5.45 -23.31
N PHE A 223 0.19 -5.73 -22.56
CA PHE A 223 -0.05 -5.17 -21.24
C PHE A 223 1.00 -5.65 -20.23
N LEU A 224 1.27 -6.95 -20.18
CA LEU A 224 2.23 -7.53 -19.24
C LEU A 224 3.66 -7.01 -19.45
N ASN A 225 4.03 -6.69 -20.70
CA ASN A 225 5.33 -6.13 -21.03
C ASN A 225 5.52 -4.66 -20.59
N ARG A 226 4.44 -3.98 -20.21
CA ARG A 226 4.48 -2.59 -19.72
C ARG A 226 4.58 -2.50 -18.21
N VAL A 227 4.27 -3.58 -17.51
CA VAL A 227 4.37 -3.67 -16.05
C VAL A 227 5.82 -3.89 -15.64
N ASP A 228 6.30 -3.13 -14.66
CA ASP A 228 7.69 -3.20 -14.21
C ASP A 228 8.03 -4.50 -13.51
N GLU A 229 7.11 -5.01 -12.66
CA GLU A 229 7.33 -6.26 -11.93
C GLU A 229 6.01 -7.00 -11.69
N ILE A 230 6.07 -8.33 -11.86
CA ILE A 230 5.02 -9.25 -11.46
C ILE A 230 5.50 -9.96 -10.19
N VAL A 231 4.74 -9.80 -9.12
CA VAL A 231 5.11 -10.21 -7.77
C VAL A 231 4.16 -11.31 -7.31
N VAL A 232 4.68 -12.50 -7.04
CA VAL A 232 3.90 -13.63 -6.56
C VAL A 232 4.02 -13.70 -5.04
N PHE A 233 2.88 -13.64 -4.35
CA PHE A 233 2.76 -13.82 -2.91
C PHE A 233 2.51 -15.29 -2.59
N LYS A 234 3.25 -15.80 -1.61
CA LYS A 234 3.14 -17.18 -1.14
C LYS A 234 2.09 -17.29 -0.03
N SER A 235 1.56 -18.50 0.16
CA SER A 235 0.74 -18.79 1.34
C SER A 235 1.55 -18.59 2.63
N LEU A 236 0.88 -18.16 3.69
CA LEU A 236 1.50 -17.88 4.97
C LEU A 236 1.73 -19.18 5.74
N THR A 237 2.89 -19.30 6.38
CA THR A 237 3.20 -20.36 7.33
C THR A 237 2.58 -20.07 8.70
N ASN A 238 2.47 -21.08 9.57
CA ASN A 238 1.99 -20.90 10.95
C ASN A 238 2.86 -19.91 11.74
N GLU A 239 4.17 -19.92 11.51
CA GLU A 239 5.10 -18.98 12.15
C GLU A 239 4.82 -17.53 11.67
N GLN A 240 4.58 -17.34 10.39
CA GLN A 240 4.22 -16.04 9.84
C GLN A 240 2.86 -15.55 10.34
N LEU A 241 1.88 -16.45 10.50
CA LEU A 241 0.59 -16.13 11.11
C LEU A 241 0.75 -15.65 12.57
N ARG A 242 1.62 -16.29 13.37
CA ARG A 242 1.98 -15.82 14.73
C ARG A 242 2.57 -14.39 14.68
N GLY A 243 3.50 -14.15 13.75
CA GLY A 243 4.06 -12.81 13.57
C GLY A 243 3.00 -11.75 13.22
N ILE A 244 1.98 -12.12 12.43
CA ILE A 244 0.86 -11.22 12.13
C ILE A 244 0.00 -10.97 13.38
N VAL A 245 -0.24 -12.00 14.19
CA VAL A 245 -0.93 -11.84 15.50
C VAL A 245 -0.16 -10.84 16.37
N ASP A 246 1.18 -10.95 16.46
CA ASP A 246 1.99 -10.02 17.24
C ASP A 246 1.87 -8.56 16.75
N LEU A 247 1.82 -8.34 15.44
CA LEU A 247 1.60 -6.99 14.87
C LEU A 247 0.21 -6.45 15.24
N MET A 248 -0.84 -7.26 15.11
CA MET A 248 -2.20 -6.84 15.47
C MET A 248 -2.35 -6.58 16.98
N ILE A 249 -1.69 -7.39 17.82
CA ILE A 249 -1.66 -7.17 19.27
C ILE A 249 -0.86 -5.90 19.62
N ALA A 250 0.18 -5.58 18.87
CA ALA A 250 0.90 -4.32 19.06
C ALA A 250 -0.02 -3.10 18.78
N GLU A 251 -0.89 -3.16 17.76
CA GLU A 251 -1.91 -2.13 17.51
C GLU A 251 -2.90 -2.02 18.67
N LEU A 252 -3.35 -3.14 19.22
CA LEU A 252 -4.24 -3.16 20.40
C LEU A 252 -3.52 -2.59 21.62
N ARG A 253 -2.25 -2.94 21.81
CA ARG A 253 -1.41 -2.40 22.90
C ARG A 253 -1.32 -0.89 22.83
N GLU A 254 -1.08 -0.29 21.68
CA GLU A 254 -1.03 1.17 21.50
C GLU A 254 -2.36 1.84 21.93
N ARG A 255 -3.50 1.20 21.66
CA ARG A 255 -4.81 1.69 22.13
C ARG A 255 -4.94 1.60 23.66
N LEU A 256 -4.48 0.49 24.28
CA LEU A 256 -4.52 0.31 25.72
C LEU A 256 -3.56 1.25 26.47
N ILE A 257 -2.43 1.58 25.88
CA ILE A 257 -1.46 2.54 26.42
C ILE A 257 -2.12 3.92 26.65
N THR A 258 -3.05 4.35 25.80
CA THR A 258 -3.78 5.61 26.01
C THR A 258 -4.64 5.58 27.27
N GLN A 259 -4.96 4.39 27.79
CA GLN A 259 -5.68 4.17 29.05
C GLN A 259 -4.71 3.83 30.21
N GLY A 260 -3.41 3.92 29.98
CA GLY A 260 -2.38 3.58 30.97
C GLY A 260 -2.20 2.08 31.21
N MET A 261 -2.66 1.24 30.30
CA MET A 261 -2.61 -0.23 30.40
C MET A 261 -1.77 -0.83 29.27
N SER A 262 -1.39 -2.10 29.42
CA SER A 262 -0.70 -2.86 28.37
C SER A 262 -1.28 -4.25 28.23
N ILE A 263 -0.92 -4.95 27.15
CA ILE A 263 -1.34 -6.33 26.88
C ILE A 263 -0.15 -7.18 26.44
N GLU A 264 -0.08 -8.41 26.94
CA GLU A 264 0.91 -9.42 26.57
C GLU A 264 0.24 -10.78 26.34
N LEU A 265 0.66 -11.48 25.31
CA LEU A 265 0.20 -12.83 25.01
C LEU A 265 1.33 -13.82 25.26
N THR A 266 0.98 -14.95 25.89
CA THR A 266 1.89 -16.10 25.93
C THR A 266 1.94 -16.82 24.57
N ASP A 267 2.99 -17.59 24.29
CA ASP A 267 3.12 -18.31 23.02
C ASP A 267 1.94 -19.25 22.76
N ALA A 268 1.46 -19.95 23.80
CA ALA A 268 0.28 -20.80 23.71
C ALA A 268 -1.00 -20.01 23.38
N ALA A 269 -1.15 -18.76 23.87
CA ALA A 269 -2.27 -17.92 23.52
C ALA A 269 -2.19 -17.43 22.06
N ARG A 270 -1.00 -17.07 21.58
CA ARG A 270 -0.75 -16.76 20.17
C ARG A 270 -1.14 -17.91 19.25
N ASP A 271 -0.80 -19.15 19.65
CA ASP A 271 -1.11 -20.35 18.89
C ASP A 271 -2.62 -20.58 18.76
N ILE A 272 -3.38 -20.34 19.82
CA ILE A 272 -4.85 -20.43 19.78
C ILE A 272 -5.40 -19.39 18.82
N VAL A 273 -4.98 -18.12 18.93
CA VAL A 273 -5.45 -17.03 18.06
C VAL A 273 -5.06 -17.32 16.61
N ALA A 274 -3.81 -17.71 16.35
CA ALA A 274 -3.33 -18.02 15.02
C ALA A 274 -4.09 -19.19 14.39
N LYS A 275 -4.37 -20.23 15.17
CA LYS A 275 -5.12 -21.42 14.71
C LYS A 275 -6.59 -21.09 14.41
N GLU A 276 -7.25 -20.30 15.27
CA GLU A 276 -8.65 -19.92 15.10
C GLU A 276 -8.82 -18.96 13.93
N GLY A 277 -7.83 -18.09 13.72
CA GLY A 277 -7.84 -17.10 12.63
C GLY A 277 -7.15 -17.54 11.34
N ALA A 278 -6.64 -18.79 11.26
CA ALA A 278 -6.03 -19.31 10.05
C ALA A 278 -7.08 -19.97 9.16
N ASP A 279 -7.16 -19.53 7.90
CA ASP A 279 -8.00 -20.15 6.91
C ASP A 279 -7.18 -20.42 5.64
N PRO A 280 -7.19 -21.66 5.10
CA PRO A 280 -6.43 -22.02 3.91
C PRO A 280 -6.79 -21.21 2.66
N VAL A 281 -8.04 -20.71 2.58
CA VAL A 281 -8.57 -19.95 1.43
C VAL A 281 -8.41 -18.44 1.64
N TYR A 282 -8.70 -17.97 2.88
CA TYR A 282 -8.74 -16.56 3.22
C TYR A 282 -7.47 -16.06 3.91
N GLY A 283 -6.48 -16.93 4.13
CA GLY A 283 -5.18 -16.58 4.71
C GLY A 283 -5.31 -15.98 6.11
N ALA A 284 -4.67 -14.83 6.33
CA ALA A 284 -4.70 -14.09 7.59
C ALA A 284 -5.91 -13.16 7.76
N ARG A 285 -6.81 -13.05 6.76
CA ARG A 285 -7.98 -12.14 6.85
C ARG A 285 -8.87 -12.41 8.07
N PRO A 286 -9.17 -13.67 8.45
CA PRO A 286 -9.97 -13.97 9.64
C PRO A 286 -9.28 -13.69 10.97
N LEU A 287 -7.94 -13.50 11.02
CA LEU A 287 -7.21 -13.23 12.27
C LEU A 287 -7.74 -11.99 13.01
N ARG A 288 -8.11 -10.93 12.28
CA ARG A 288 -8.67 -9.73 12.90
C ARG A 288 -9.96 -10.05 13.67
N ARG A 289 -10.83 -10.86 13.06
CA ARG A 289 -12.07 -11.31 13.71
C ARG A 289 -11.78 -12.22 14.90
N ALA A 290 -10.80 -13.13 14.77
CA ALA A 290 -10.40 -13.99 15.88
C ALA A 290 -9.88 -13.16 17.07
N ILE A 291 -9.02 -12.17 16.83
CA ILE A 291 -8.54 -11.24 17.88
C ILE A 291 -9.71 -10.48 18.50
N GLN A 292 -10.61 -9.96 17.68
CA GLN A 292 -11.79 -9.25 18.18
C GLN A 292 -12.62 -10.16 19.11
N THR A 293 -13.02 -11.32 18.63
CA THR A 293 -13.91 -12.22 19.39
C THR A 293 -13.23 -12.85 20.61
N LEU A 294 -11.94 -13.21 20.50
CA LEU A 294 -11.24 -13.95 21.57
C LEU A 294 -10.58 -13.02 22.60
N ILE A 295 -10.27 -11.77 22.23
CA ILE A 295 -9.51 -10.87 23.08
C ILE A 295 -10.25 -9.54 23.29
N GLU A 296 -10.61 -8.80 22.21
CA GLU A 296 -11.16 -7.44 22.36
C GLU A 296 -12.54 -7.44 23.02
N ASP A 297 -13.45 -8.32 22.60
CA ASP A 297 -14.81 -8.39 23.15
C ASP A 297 -14.80 -8.76 24.65
N PRO A 298 -14.15 -9.86 25.10
CA PRO A 298 -14.11 -10.19 26.51
C PRO A 298 -13.39 -9.13 27.37
N LEU A 299 -12.27 -8.59 26.86
CA LEU A 299 -11.53 -7.54 27.57
C LEU A 299 -12.36 -6.27 27.70
N SER A 300 -13.14 -5.92 26.68
CA SER A 300 -14.03 -4.75 26.71
C SER A 300 -15.13 -4.90 27.77
N GLU A 301 -15.70 -6.09 27.91
CA GLU A 301 -16.70 -6.37 28.95
C GLU A 301 -16.11 -6.21 30.38
N GLU A 302 -14.91 -6.76 30.60
CA GLU A 302 -14.21 -6.61 31.89
C GLU A 302 -13.80 -5.17 32.18
N LEU A 303 -13.38 -4.41 31.15
CA LEU A 303 -13.08 -2.98 31.28
C LEU A 303 -14.31 -2.16 31.69
N LEU A 304 -15.46 -2.42 31.09
CA LEU A 304 -16.72 -1.75 31.41
C LEU A 304 -17.22 -2.07 32.83
N GLN A 305 -16.91 -3.27 33.34
CA GLN A 305 -17.21 -3.67 34.73
C GLN A 305 -16.25 -3.07 35.76
N GLY A 306 -15.25 -2.30 35.29
CA GLY A 306 -14.24 -1.69 36.18
C GLY A 306 -13.19 -2.69 36.68
N GLY A 307 -13.04 -3.83 36.01
CA GLY A 307 -12.09 -4.86 36.37
C GLY A 307 -10.64 -4.44 36.22
N TRP A 308 -10.33 -3.41 35.41
CA TRP A 308 -8.99 -2.99 35.03
C TRP A 308 -8.73 -1.52 35.33
N THR A 309 -7.51 -1.17 35.70
CA THR A 309 -7.09 0.18 36.08
C THR A 309 -5.74 0.53 35.43
N ALA A 310 -5.40 1.83 35.40
CA ALA A 310 -4.08 2.26 34.94
C ALA A 310 -2.96 1.59 35.74
N GLY A 311 -1.90 1.18 35.03
CA GLY A 311 -0.80 0.37 35.59
C GLY A 311 -1.05 -1.14 35.53
N ASP A 312 -2.19 -1.60 35.00
CA ASP A 312 -2.44 -3.02 34.80
C ASP A 312 -1.86 -3.51 33.46
N ILE A 313 -1.27 -4.71 33.48
CA ILE A 313 -0.86 -5.46 32.30
C ILE A 313 -1.83 -6.64 32.16
N VAL A 314 -2.53 -6.68 31.03
CA VAL A 314 -3.42 -7.77 30.64
C VAL A 314 -2.57 -8.91 30.11
N LYS A 315 -2.38 -9.97 30.88
CA LYS A 315 -1.64 -11.15 30.47
C LYS A 315 -2.59 -12.22 29.95
N VAL A 316 -2.58 -12.45 28.66
CA VAL A 316 -3.43 -13.44 28.01
C VAL A 316 -2.73 -14.78 27.97
N ARG A 317 -3.31 -15.79 28.63
CA ARG A 317 -2.81 -17.15 28.70
C ARG A 317 -3.79 -18.15 28.09
N ALA A 318 -3.26 -19.30 27.68
CA ALA A 318 -4.06 -20.45 27.27
C ALA A 318 -4.29 -21.37 28.45
N LYS A 319 -5.55 -21.71 28.75
CA LYS A 319 -5.94 -22.71 29.74
C LYS A 319 -7.08 -23.55 29.16
N ASP A 320 -6.90 -24.87 29.15
CA ASP A 320 -7.91 -25.82 28.64
C ASP A 320 -8.45 -25.47 27.23
N GLY A 321 -7.56 -25.00 26.35
CA GLY A 321 -7.90 -24.60 24.98
C GLY A 321 -8.66 -23.25 24.85
N LYS A 322 -8.80 -22.49 25.95
CA LYS A 322 -9.43 -21.17 25.98
C LYS A 322 -8.44 -20.10 26.42
N LEU A 323 -8.71 -18.86 26.07
CA LEU A 323 -7.94 -17.71 26.55
C LEU A 323 -8.46 -17.27 27.93
N VAL A 324 -7.54 -16.96 28.82
CA VAL A 324 -7.80 -16.45 30.17
C VAL A 324 -6.98 -15.18 30.35
N PHE A 325 -7.60 -14.16 31.00
CA PHE A 325 -6.98 -12.87 31.26
C PHE A 325 -6.52 -12.81 32.72
N ASP A 326 -5.21 -12.70 32.91
CA ASP A 326 -4.61 -12.51 34.23
C ASP A 326 -4.14 -11.07 34.37
N LYS A 327 -4.33 -10.52 35.58
CA LYS A 327 -3.92 -9.16 35.91
C LYS A 327 -2.53 -9.17 36.54
N GLU A 328 -1.59 -8.46 35.93
CA GLU A 328 -0.30 -8.16 36.52
C GLU A 328 -0.15 -6.64 36.69
N LYS A 329 0.56 -6.21 37.72
CA LYS A 329 0.93 -4.80 37.92
C LYS A 329 2.26 -4.52 37.27
N GLY A 330 2.34 -3.43 36.52
CA GLY A 330 3.56 -2.98 35.88
C GLY A 330 3.69 -1.46 35.87
N PRO A 331 4.81 -0.94 35.39
CA PRO A 331 4.95 0.51 35.19
C PRO A 331 3.89 0.96 34.19
N ILE A 332 3.33 2.17 34.41
CA ILE A 332 2.39 2.79 33.47
C ILE A 332 3.15 2.97 32.16
N PRO A 333 2.73 2.35 31.04
CA PRO A 333 3.45 2.44 29.80
C PRO A 333 3.33 3.86 29.25
N GLU A 334 4.44 4.45 28.83
CA GLU A 334 4.41 5.69 28.08
C GLU A 334 4.04 5.43 26.63
N PRO A 335 3.14 6.21 26.04
CA PRO A 335 2.83 6.12 24.62
C PRO A 335 4.14 6.35 23.83
N ARG A 336 4.49 5.41 22.97
CA ARG A 336 5.60 5.61 22.04
C ARG A 336 5.30 6.89 21.27
N ARG A 337 6.13 7.91 21.44
CA ARG A 337 6.12 9.05 20.53
C ARG A 337 6.37 8.43 19.16
N ARG A 338 5.34 8.40 18.30
CA ARG A 338 5.60 8.21 16.87
C ARG A 338 6.63 9.27 16.56
N GLU A 339 7.85 8.88 16.25
CA GLU A 339 8.75 9.76 15.55
C GLU A 339 7.99 10.11 14.28
N SER A 340 7.24 11.21 14.35
CA SER A 340 6.70 11.84 13.17
C SER A 340 7.95 12.05 12.34
N MET A 341 8.07 11.37 11.21
CA MET A 341 9.03 11.77 10.18
C MET A 341 8.76 13.26 10.02
N ALA A 342 9.68 14.06 10.53
CA ALA A 342 9.52 15.49 10.69
C ALA A 342 9.00 16.03 9.36
N ARG A 343 7.78 16.55 9.36
CA ARG A 343 7.37 17.46 8.28
C ARG A 343 8.46 18.51 8.27
N PRO A 344 9.14 18.75 7.15
CA PRO A 344 10.03 19.89 7.07
C PRO A 344 9.17 21.10 7.47
N SER A 345 9.46 21.67 8.63
CA SER A 345 8.81 22.89 9.10
C SER A 345 9.26 24.00 8.17
N PHE A 346 8.44 24.30 7.20
CA PHE A 346 8.58 25.47 6.37
C PHE A 346 8.23 26.66 7.27
N ARG A 347 9.24 27.35 7.80
CA ARG A 347 9.07 28.66 8.41
C ARG A 347 8.85 29.65 7.28
N LEU A 348 7.74 30.39 7.37
CA LEU A 348 7.40 31.47 6.43
C LEU A 348 8.48 32.59 6.39
N ASP A 349 9.45 32.57 7.28
CA ASP A 349 10.51 33.58 7.43
C ASP A 349 11.70 33.36 6.48
N ASP A 350 11.78 32.23 5.75
CA ASP A 350 12.85 31.95 4.79
C ASP A 350 12.54 32.37 3.34
N ALA A 351 11.54 33.19 3.12
CA ALA A 351 11.28 33.78 1.80
C ALA A 351 12.33 34.85 1.50
N PRO A 352 13.15 34.71 0.45
CA PRO A 352 14.08 35.77 0.05
C PRO A 352 13.30 37.01 -0.36
N SER A 353 13.64 38.14 0.26
CA SER A 353 13.09 39.46 -0.08
C SER A 353 13.23 39.75 -1.57
N PRO A 354 12.22 40.32 -2.24
CA PRO A 354 12.33 40.64 -3.66
C PRO A 354 13.44 41.70 -3.84
N SER A 355 14.54 41.30 -4.48
CA SER A 355 15.60 42.20 -4.90
C SER A 355 15.05 43.28 -5.84
N ARG A 356 15.20 44.53 -5.45
CA ARG A 356 14.94 45.70 -6.26
C ARG A 356 15.69 45.59 -7.60
N LEU A 357 14.99 45.63 -8.70
CA LEU A 357 15.57 45.85 -10.04
C LEU A 357 16.26 47.22 -10.04
N PRO A 358 17.48 47.39 -10.55
CA PRO A 358 18.10 48.67 -10.74
C PRO A 358 17.42 49.43 -11.84
N GLY A 359 17.03 50.70 -11.55
CA GLY A 359 16.41 51.63 -12.45
C GLY A 359 17.29 51.87 -13.67
N GLY A 360 16.68 51.72 -14.84
CA GLY A 360 17.25 52.17 -16.10
C GLY A 360 16.99 53.64 -16.27
N ALA A 361 18.08 54.34 -16.47
CA ALA A 361 18.17 55.78 -16.67
C ALA A 361 17.46 56.23 -18.00
N ALA A 362 16.83 57.37 -17.90
CA ALA A 362 16.27 58.13 -19.01
C ALA A 362 17.39 58.72 -19.90
N GLY A 363 17.08 58.88 -21.17
CA GLY A 363 17.87 59.67 -22.08
C GLY A 363 17.34 59.72 -23.48
N GLY A 364 16.65 60.82 -23.80
CA GLY A 364 16.81 61.66 -24.98
C GLY A 364 16.39 61.03 -26.33
N GLY A 365 15.41 61.52 -27.03
CA GLY A 365 15.27 62.86 -27.50
C GLY A 365 15.35 62.90 -29.02
N LEU A 366 14.40 63.59 -29.71
CA LEU A 366 14.45 64.11 -31.11
C LEU A 366 14.10 63.07 -32.21
N ALA A 367 13.27 63.33 -33.15
CA ALA A 367 12.62 64.44 -33.83
C ALA A 367 11.98 63.93 -35.13
N ALA A 368 10.83 64.39 -35.39
CA ALA A 368 10.10 64.64 -36.58
C ALA A 368 10.70 64.42 -37.98
N SER A 369 9.82 64.11 -38.87
CA SER A 369 9.49 64.40 -40.27
C SER A 369 9.23 63.07 -41.00
N GLY A 370 8.09 62.84 -41.57
CA GLY A 370 7.43 63.63 -42.67
C GLY A 370 7.59 62.85 -43.94
N GLU A 371 6.59 62.21 -44.34
CA GLU A 371 5.89 62.05 -45.62
C GLU A 371 5.01 60.81 -45.59
#